data_e40da60b2852c97dabcf5dfb07d84836
#
_entry.id   e40da60b2852c97dabcf5dfb07d84836
#
_cell.length_a   1.000
_cell.length_b   1.000
_cell.length_c   1.000
_cell.angle_alpha   90.00
_cell.angle_beta   90.00
_cell.angle_gamma   90.00
#
_symmetry.space_group_name_H-M   'P 1'
#
loop_
_entity.id
_entity.type
_entity.pdbx_description
1 polymer ?
#
loop_
_entity_poly.entity_id
_entity_poly.type
_entity_poly.pdbx_seq_one_letter_code
_entity_poly.pdbx_strand_id
1 'polypeptide(L)'
;MTIDQLSNLIKDPNIFGYLIVRPFGLILLSLYNFVHNYGLAVILFALLVKLVCIPLTIKSKKSMLRMGRMNSKVQEIQKKYANNKERQQQEIADLYAREGVNPMSGCLWSFLPFPILIALYYIIRTPLRYFMSLSNEVIAKITELAVSLGYVSGASGQASAYDQIYLAKFIHDNWSSFEGKFDGLIDLNYNFLSMDLSAVPKDLFSQFPSGGWPVIGIMLMPLISAALQFLMTRISMKTNGNSNMNG
;
A
#
# COMPACT_ATOMS: atom_id res chain seq x y z
N MET A 1 -1.44 -32.76 -4.02
CA MET A 1 -1.35 -31.61 -3.12
C MET A 1 -2.65 -31.56 -2.32
N THR A 2 -2.61 -31.82 -1.03
CA THR A 2 -3.80 -31.90 -0.16
C THR A 2 -4.24 -30.49 0.27
N ILE A 3 -5.53 -30.35 0.64
CA ILE A 3 -6.10 -29.08 1.12
C ILE A 3 -5.32 -28.55 2.34
N ASP A 4 -4.81 -29.45 3.19
CA ASP A 4 -3.97 -29.11 4.34
C ASP A 4 -2.60 -28.55 3.93
N GLN A 5 -2.02 -29.07 2.86
CA GLN A 5 -0.79 -28.50 2.28
C GLN A 5 -1.02 -27.10 1.71
N LEU A 6 -2.17 -26.88 1.04
CA LEU A 6 -2.57 -25.54 0.57
C LEU A 6 -2.81 -24.59 1.73
N SER A 7 -3.49 -25.04 2.79
CA SER A 7 -3.78 -24.21 3.97
C SER A 7 -2.50 -23.82 4.72
N ASN A 8 -1.52 -24.74 4.81
CA ASN A 8 -0.21 -24.46 5.39
C ASN A 8 0.64 -23.54 4.52
N LEU A 9 0.50 -23.65 3.20
CA LEU A 9 1.12 -22.74 2.23
C LEU A 9 0.54 -21.32 2.33
N ILE A 10 -0.77 -21.19 2.59
CA ILE A 10 -1.45 -19.88 2.78
C ILE A 10 -1.13 -19.29 4.15
N LYS A 11 -0.92 -20.12 5.17
CA LYS A 11 -0.49 -19.71 6.52
C LYS A 11 0.98 -19.35 6.60
N ASP A 12 1.80 -19.83 5.66
CA ASP A 12 3.22 -19.48 5.62
C ASP A 12 3.37 -18.11 4.96
N PRO A 13 3.76 -17.05 5.70
CA PRO A 13 3.93 -15.70 5.14
C PRO A 13 4.91 -15.68 3.96
N ASN A 14 5.63 -16.76 3.72
CA ASN A 14 6.64 -16.88 2.68
C ASN A 14 6.08 -16.94 1.26
N ILE A 15 4.89 -17.53 0.99
CA ILE A 15 4.39 -17.68 -0.38
C ILE A 15 3.91 -16.33 -0.95
N PHE A 16 3.12 -15.60 -0.20
CA PHE A 16 2.73 -14.25 -0.59
C PHE A 16 3.98 -13.35 -0.72
N GLY A 17 4.93 -13.52 0.20
CA GLY A 17 6.23 -12.86 0.18
C GLY A 17 7.02 -13.16 -1.09
N TYR A 18 7.13 -14.42 -1.48
CA TYR A 18 7.87 -14.84 -2.66
C TYR A 18 7.19 -14.45 -3.96
N LEU A 19 5.87 -14.64 -4.06
CA LEU A 19 5.15 -14.51 -5.32
C LEU A 19 4.80 -13.04 -5.64
N ILE A 20 4.53 -12.24 -4.62
CA ILE A 20 4.04 -10.85 -4.79
C ILE A 20 5.04 -9.84 -4.24
N VAL A 21 5.48 -9.99 -2.98
CA VAL A 21 6.29 -8.97 -2.32
C VAL A 21 7.70 -8.87 -2.92
N ARG A 22 8.36 -10.00 -3.20
CA ARG A 22 9.71 -10.01 -3.80
C ARG A 22 9.79 -9.36 -5.18
N PRO A 23 8.93 -9.68 -6.17
CA PRO A 23 8.97 -8.99 -7.45
C PRO A 23 8.82 -7.48 -7.33
N PHE A 24 7.92 -7.01 -6.45
CA PHE A 24 7.78 -5.58 -6.19
C PHE A 24 8.98 -4.99 -5.47
N GLY A 25 9.61 -5.73 -4.56
CA GLY A 25 10.86 -5.35 -3.91
C GLY A 25 12.00 -5.17 -4.91
N LEU A 26 12.16 -6.10 -5.86
CA LEU A 26 13.16 -6.02 -6.92
C LEU A 26 12.92 -4.84 -7.86
N ILE A 27 11.67 -4.55 -8.22
CA ILE A 27 11.34 -3.37 -9.02
C ILE A 27 11.69 -2.09 -8.25
N LEU A 28 11.32 -2.00 -6.98
CA LEU A 28 11.65 -0.84 -6.14
C LEU A 28 13.16 -0.68 -5.96
N LEU A 29 13.90 -1.78 -5.77
CA LEU A 29 15.35 -1.79 -5.69
C LEU A 29 15.99 -1.30 -7.01
N SER A 30 15.48 -1.76 -8.15
CA SER A 30 15.99 -1.30 -9.46
C SER A 30 15.77 0.20 -9.65
N LEU A 31 14.63 0.71 -9.22
CA LEU A 31 14.35 2.16 -9.24
C LEU A 31 15.26 2.92 -8.27
N TYR A 32 15.51 2.37 -7.09
CA TYR A 32 16.43 2.97 -6.12
C TYR A 32 17.86 3.05 -6.67
N ASN A 33 18.35 1.98 -7.28
CA ASN A 33 19.68 1.96 -7.91
C ASN A 33 19.81 2.97 -9.05
N PHE A 34 18.68 3.35 -9.68
CA PHE A 34 18.68 4.37 -10.73
C PHE A 34 18.68 5.79 -10.17
N VAL A 35 17.90 6.06 -9.11
CA VAL A 35 17.70 7.43 -8.58
C VAL A 35 18.51 7.74 -7.33
N HIS A 36 19.05 6.72 -6.65
CA HIS A 36 19.83 6.82 -5.40
C HIS A 36 19.12 7.62 -4.28
N ASN A 37 17.78 7.65 -4.32
CA ASN A 37 16.95 8.31 -3.31
C ASN A 37 15.71 7.48 -3.04
N TYR A 38 15.53 7.07 -1.77
CA TYR A 38 14.45 6.16 -1.39
C TYR A 38 13.06 6.75 -1.61
N GLY A 39 12.84 8.00 -1.19
CA GLY A 39 11.56 8.67 -1.37
C GLY A 39 11.17 8.81 -2.84
N LEU A 40 12.13 9.19 -3.69
CA LEU A 40 11.91 9.29 -5.13
C LEU A 40 11.65 7.93 -5.76
N ALA A 41 12.37 6.88 -5.35
CA ALA A 41 12.14 5.51 -5.81
C ALA A 41 10.72 5.02 -5.48
N VAL A 42 10.21 5.31 -4.27
CA VAL A 42 8.84 4.98 -3.86
C VAL A 42 7.81 5.75 -4.71
N ILE A 43 8.03 7.03 -5.00
CA ILE A 43 7.15 7.82 -5.87
C ILE A 43 7.12 7.23 -7.28
N LEU A 44 8.27 6.93 -7.87
CA LEU A 44 8.37 6.32 -9.20
C LEU A 44 7.70 4.94 -9.24
N PHE A 45 7.89 4.14 -8.20
CA PHE A 45 7.22 2.85 -8.06
C PHE A 45 5.70 3.02 -8.02
N ALA A 46 5.19 3.97 -7.23
CA ALA A 46 3.76 4.27 -7.15
C ALA A 46 3.19 4.71 -8.50
N LEU A 47 3.92 5.54 -9.26
CA LEU A 47 3.55 5.95 -10.61
C LEU A 47 3.51 4.75 -11.58
N LEU A 48 4.53 3.88 -11.55
CA LEU A 48 4.59 2.68 -12.37
C LEU A 48 3.39 1.77 -12.10
N VAL A 49 3.13 1.47 -10.83
CA VAL A 49 1.96 0.67 -10.42
C VAL A 49 0.66 1.33 -10.90
N LYS A 50 0.54 2.64 -10.76
CA LYS A 50 -0.64 3.39 -11.22
C LYS A 50 -0.83 3.25 -12.72
N LEU A 51 0.23 3.36 -13.52
CA LEU A 51 0.20 3.20 -14.98
C LEU A 51 -0.28 1.80 -15.38
N VAL A 52 0.27 0.76 -14.74
CA VAL A 52 -0.13 -0.63 -14.98
C VAL A 52 -1.60 -0.87 -14.59
N CYS A 53 -2.09 -0.21 -13.54
CA CYS A 53 -3.47 -0.33 -13.08
C CYS A 53 -4.48 0.53 -13.86
N ILE A 54 -4.06 1.46 -14.73
CA ILE A 54 -4.97 2.32 -15.50
C ILE A 54 -6.02 1.50 -16.28
N PRO A 55 -5.66 0.51 -17.15
CA PRO A 55 -6.63 -0.21 -17.94
C PRO A 55 -7.67 -0.96 -17.08
N LEU A 56 -7.23 -1.47 -15.93
CA LEU A 56 -8.13 -2.14 -14.98
C LEU A 56 -9.07 -1.14 -14.31
N THR A 57 -8.54 0.02 -13.92
CA THR A 57 -9.32 1.10 -13.30
C THR A 57 -10.38 1.64 -14.26
N ILE A 58 -10.08 1.76 -15.55
CA ILE A 58 -11.04 2.20 -16.57
C ILE A 58 -12.19 1.20 -16.69
N LYS A 59 -11.91 -0.11 -16.73
CA LYS A 59 -12.94 -1.16 -16.77
C LYS A 59 -13.84 -1.10 -15.52
N SER A 60 -13.25 -0.94 -14.34
CA SER A 60 -13.98 -0.76 -13.07
C SER A 60 -14.91 0.45 -13.13
N LYS A 61 -14.39 1.62 -13.49
CA LYS A 61 -15.20 2.85 -13.58
C LYS A 61 -16.33 2.72 -14.59
N LYS A 62 -16.11 2.09 -15.75
CA LYS A 62 -17.15 1.85 -16.74
C LYS A 62 -18.27 0.97 -16.19
N SER A 63 -17.95 -0.07 -15.43
CA SER A 63 -18.93 -0.92 -14.75
C SER A 63 -19.73 -0.14 -13.70
N MET A 64 -19.04 0.67 -12.87
CA MET A 64 -19.71 1.52 -11.88
C MET A 64 -20.63 2.57 -12.50
N LEU A 65 -20.25 3.17 -13.62
CA LEU A 65 -21.10 4.13 -14.34
C LEU A 65 -22.37 3.47 -14.89
N ARG A 66 -22.28 2.25 -15.42
CA ARG A 66 -23.46 1.48 -15.87
C ARG A 66 -24.39 1.20 -14.69
N MET A 67 -23.85 0.79 -13.55
CA MET A 67 -24.61 0.55 -12.32
C MET A 67 -25.26 1.83 -11.79
N GLY A 68 -24.55 2.98 -11.86
CA GLY A 68 -25.07 4.28 -11.47
C GLY A 68 -26.31 4.71 -12.28
N ARG A 69 -26.30 4.45 -13.59
CA ARG A 69 -27.46 4.74 -14.48
C ARG A 69 -28.69 3.92 -14.13
N MET A 70 -28.52 2.76 -13.56
CA MET A 70 -29.64 1.89 -13.15
C MET A 70 -30.20 2.24 -11.78
N ASN A 71 -29.54 3.12 -11.04
CA ASN A 71 -29.94 3.45 -9.67
C ASN A 71 -31.34 4.07 -9.59
N SER A 72 -31.76 4.84 -10.59
CA SER A 72 -33.13 5.37 -10.70
C SER A 72 -34.17 4.25 -10.84
N LYS A 73 -33.92 3.28 -11.74
CA LYS A 73 -34.79 2.11 -11.92
C LYS A 73 -34.85 1.24 -10.69
N VAL A 74 -33.72 1.07 -9.98
CA VAL A 74 -33.65 0.34 -8.72
C VAL A 74 -34.50 1.04 -7.65
N GLN A 75 -34.42 2.38 -7.55
CA GLN A 75 -35.24 3.14 -6.61
C GLN A 75 -36.73 3.05 -6.91
N GLU A 76 -37.13 3.03 -8.18
CA GLU A 76 -38.53 2.82 -8.58
C GLU A 76 -39.04 1.44 -8.15
N ILE A 77 -38.26 0.37 -8.37
CA ILE A 77 -38.59 -0.98 -7.89
C ILE A 77 -38.69 -1.00 -6.36
N GLN A 78 -37.75 -0.35 -5.68
CA GLN A 78 -37.77 -0.27 -4.20
C GLN A 78 -39.01 0.42 -3.69
N LYS A 79 -39.50 1.50 -4.32
CA LYS A 79 -40.73 2.19 -3.97
C LYS A 79 -41.95 1.34 -4.31
N LYS A 80 -41.99 0.70 -5.47
CA LYS A 80 -43.08 -0.11 -5.93
C LYS A 80 -43.35 -1.34 -5.06
N TYR A 81 -42.28 -1.98 -4.58
CA TYR A 81 -42.35 -3.21 -3.79
C TYR A 81 -41.92 -2.98 -2.33
N ALA A 82 -42.20 -1.79 -1.76
CA ALA A 82 -41.77 -1.40 -0.41
C ALA A 82 -42.24 -2.40 0.67
N ASN A 83 -43.44 -2.99 0.49
CA ASN A 83 -44.06 -3.91 1.43
C ASN A 83 -43.70 -5.40 1.19
N ASN A 84 -42.96 -5.73 0.12
CA ASN A 84 -42.59 -7.11 -0.21
C ASN A 84 -41.11 -7.17 -0.60
N LYS A 85 -40.24 -7.41 0.39
CA LYS A 85 -38.78 -7.42 0.23
C LYS A 85 -38.32 -8.55 -0.68
N GLU A 86 -38.97 -9.72 -0.69
CA GLU A 86 -38.59 -10.83 -1.55
C GLU A 86 -38.76 -10.48 -3.04
N ARG A 87 -39.95 -9.95 -3.35
CA ARG A 87 -40.26 -9.52 -4.72
C ARG A 87 -39.39 -8.36 -5.18
N GLN A 88 -39.10 -7.44 -4.26
CA GLN A 88 -38.17 -6.35 -4.51
C GLN A 88 -36.79 -6.85 -4.91
N GLN A 89 -36.22 -7.83 -4.18
CA GLN A 89 -34.92 -8.42 -4.48
C GLN A 89 -34.92 -9.18 -5.80
N GLN A 90 -35.99 -9.94 -6.10
CA GLN A 90 -36.14 -10.64 -7.35
C GLN A 90 -36.18 -9.69 -8.55
N GLU A 91 -37.02 -8.65 -8.49
CA GLU A 91 -37.12 -7.66 -9.58
C GLU A 91 -35.84 -6.87 -9.78
N ILE A 92 -35.07 -6.58 -8.73
CA ILE A 92 -33.75 -5.95 -8.84
C ILE A 92 -32.75 -6.92 -9.48
N ALA A 93 -32.76 -8.21 -9.10
CA ALA A 93 -31.90 -9.22 -9.70
C ALA A 93 -32.20 -9.40 -11.19
N ASP A 94 -33.50 -9.47 -11.55
CA ASP A 94 -33.97 -9.58 -12.92
C ASP A 94 -33.58 -8.33 -13.75
N LEU A 95 -33.69 -7.14 -13.17
CA LEU A 95 -33.23 -5.91 -13.80
C LEU A 95 -31.74 -5.99 -14.15
N TYR A 96 -30.89 -6.41 -13.19
CA TYR A 96 -29.46 -6.56 -13.43
C TYR A 96 -29.17 -7.64 -14.50
N ALA A 97 -29.90 -8.74 -14.48
CA ALA A 97 -29.77 -9.82 -15.46
C ALA A 97 -30.14 -9.36 -16.88
N ARG A 98 -31.27 -8.66 -17.04
CA ARG A 98 -31.74 -8.11 -18.33
C ARG A 98 -30.78 -7.08 -18.92
N GLU A 99 -30.19 -6.23 -18.10
CA GLU A 99 -29.26 -5.20 -18.53
C GLU A 99 -27.81 -5.75 -18.67
N GLY A 100 -27.57 -7.04 -18.38
CA GLY A 100 -26.28 -7.68 -18.47
C GLY A 100 -25.21 -7.08 -17.54
N VAL A 101 -25.65 -6.53 -16.38
CA VAL A 101 -24.78 -5.89 -15.42
C VAL A 101 -24.65 -6.77 -14.18
N ASN A 102 -23.41 -7.17 -13.87
CA ASN A 102 -23.14 -7.92 -12.65
C ASN A 102 -22.71 -6.95 -11.54
N PRO A 103 -23.52 -6.78 -10.46
CA PRO A 103 -23.20 -5.87 -9.35
C PRO A 103 -21.90 -6.24 -8.62
N MET A 104 -21.55 -7.53 -8.60
CA MET A 104 -20.30 -8.01 -7.99
C MET A 104 -19.05 -7.63 -8.78
N SER A 105 -19.14 -7.45 -10.11
CA SER A 105 -17.98 -7.13 -10.94
C SER A 105 -17.39 -5.75 -10.63
N GLY A 106 -18.22 -4.79 -10.23
CA GLY A 106 -17.77 -3.44 -9.86
C GLY A 106 -16.97 -3.43 -8.56
N CYS A 107 -17.37 -4.17 -7.54
CA CYS A 107 -16.69 -4.19 -6.26
C CYS A 107 -15.41 -5.03 -6.28
N LEU A 108 -15.36 -6.13 -7.05
CA LEU A 108 -14.19 -6.99 -7.14
C LEU A 108 -12.93 -6.22 -7.61
N TRP A 109 -13.10 -5.32 -8.58
CA TRP A 109 -12.01 -4.48 -9.06
C TRP A 109 -11.54 -3.44 -8.05
N SER A 110 -12.38 -3.06 -7.09
CA SER A 110 -12.01 -2.15 -5.99
C SER A 110 -11.05 -2.79 -4.99
N PHE A 111 -11.01 -4.13 -4.91
CA PHE A 111 -10.10 -4.87 -4.04
C PHE A 111 -8.71 -5.09 -4.66
N LEU A 112 -8.54 -4.85 -5.96
CA LEU A 112 -7.27 -5.05 -6.66
C LEU A 112 -6.07 -4.26 -6.05
N PRO A 113 -6.22 -3.02 -5.56
CA PRO A 113 -5.13 -2.30 -4.93
C PRO A 113 -4.64 -2.90 -3.61
N PHE A 114 -5.47 -3.70 -2.89
CA PHE A 114 -5.12 -4.22 -1.58
C PHE A 114 -3.90 -5.14 -1.56
N PRO A 115 -3.76 -6.15 -2.44
CA PRO A 115 -2.57 -6.98 -2.49
C PRO A 115 -1.29 -6.17 -2.74
N ILE A 116 -1.37 -5.13 -3.59
CA ILE A 116 -0.25 -4.25 -3.92
C ILE A 116 0.13 -3.41 -2.68
N LEU A 117 -0.88 -2.86 -2.00
CA LEU A 117 -0.68 -2.06 -0.79
C LEU A 117 -0.09 -2.89 0.34
N ILE A 118 -0.55 -4.13 0.51
CA ILE A 118 0.00 -5.08 1.49
C ILE A 118 1.45 -5.42 1.13
N ALA A 119 1.74 -5.67 -0.14
CA ALA A 119 3.11 -5.95 -0.59
C ALA A 119 4.04 -4.77 -0.32
N LEU A 120 3.62 -3.55 -0.67
CA LEU A 120 4.39 -2.34 -0.40
C LEU A 120 4.61 -2.12 1.11
N TYR A 121 3.59 -2.38 1.93
CA TYR A 121 3.71 -2.33 3.38
C TYR A 121 4.81 -3.26 3.89
N TYR A 122 4.86 -4.51 3.41
CA TYR A 122 5.91 -5.45 3.79
C TYR A 122 7.30 -5.01 3.33
N ILE A 123 7.44 -4.49 2.11
CA ILE A 123 8.71 -4.01 1.56
C ILE A 123 9.25 -2.86 2.40
N ILE A 124 8.39 -1.88 2.73
CA ILE A 124 8.79 -0.72 3.53
C ILE A 124 9.12 -1.12 4.96
N ARG A 125 8.30 -1.99 5.57
CA ARG A 125 8.46 -2.42 6.97
C ARG A 125 9.67 -3.31 7.20
N THR A 126 10.01 -4.16 6.22
CA THR A 126 11.11 -5.13 6.33
C THR A 126 12.07 -4.98 5.15
N PRO A 127 12.81 -3.86 5.09
CA PRO A 127 13.64 -3.51 3.95
C PRO A 127 14.77 -4.49 3.70
N LEU A 128 15.42 -5.01 4.73
CA LEU A 128 16.50 -5.98 4.56
C LEU A 128 15.99 -7.27 3.88
N ARG A 129 14.82 -7.74 4.27
CA ARG A 129 14.25 -8.99 3.77
C ARG A 129 13.68 -8.90 2.36
N TYR A 130 12.84 -7.88 2.10
CA TYR A 130 12.05 -7.80 0.87
C TYR A 130 12.57 -6.76 -0.14
N PHE A 131 13.16 -5.68 0.32
CA PHE A 131 13.78 -4.71 -0.58
C PHE A 131 15.18 -5.16 -1.01
N MET A 132 16.05 -5.52 -0.05
CA MET A 132 17.41 -6.02 -0.33
C MET A 132 17.46 -7.52 -0.61
N SER A 133 16.35 -8.25 -0.41
CA SER A 133 16.22 -9.70 -0.63
C SER A 133 17.21 -10.56 0.16
N LEU A 134 17.64 -10.09 1.35
CA LEU A 134 18.57 -10.81 2.20
C LEU A 134 17.91 -12.02 2.87
N SER A 135 18.69 -13.08 3.10
CA SER A 135 18.22 -14.24 3.88
C SER A 135 18.14 -13.94 5.37
N ASN A 136 17.30 -14.70 6.10
CA ASN A 136 17.19 -14.52 7.55
C ASN A 136 18.52 -14.74 8.28
N GLU A 137 19.37 -15.63 7.77
CA GLU A 137 20.70 -15.90 8.34
C GLU A 137 21.63 -14.68 8.18
N VAL A 138 21.60 -14.03 7.02
CA VAL A 138 22.38 -12.81 6.78
C VAL A 138 21.86 -11.67 7.64
N ILE A 139 20.54 -11.50 7.74
CA ILE A 139 19.91 -10.49 8.60
C ILE A 139 20.30 -10.70 10.07
N ALA A 140 20.33 -11.95 10.55
CA ALA A 140 20.77 -12.27 11.91
C ALA A 140 22.22 -11.85 12.17
N LYS A 141 23.14 -12.15 11.25
CA LYS A 141 24.56 -11.75 11.35
C LYS A 141 24.72 -10.22 11.30
N ILE A 142 23.96 -9.53 10.45
CA ILE A 142 23.94 -8.07 10.39
C ILE A 142 23.46 -7.49 11.73
N THR A 143 22.40 -8.07 12.31
CA THR A 143 21.85 -7.64 13.60
C THR A 143 22.85 -7.86 14.72
N GLU A 144 23.55 -9.01 14.74
CA GLU A 144 24.60 -9.31 15.71
C GLU A 144 25.74 -8.29 15.64
N LEU A 145 26.23 -7.98 14.44
CA LEU A 145 27.23 -6.92 14.26
C LEU A 145 26.71 -5.56 14.70
N ALA A 146 25.45 -5.21 14.35
CA ALA A 146 24.86 -3.94 14.77
C ALA A 146 24.77 -3.83 16.30
N VAL A 147 24.35 -4.89 17.00
CA VAL A 147 24.29 -4.94 18.45
C VAL A 147 25.69 -4.77 19.07
N SER A 148 26.73 -5.37 18.50
CA SER A 148 28.12 -5.19 18.95
C SER A 148 28.61 -3.75 18.77
N LEU A 149 28.03 -2.98 17.85
CA LEU A 149 28.31 -1.56 17.59
C LEU A 149 27.38 -0.62 18.40
N GLY A 150 26.51 -1.16 19.28
CA GLY A 150 25.63 -0.37 20.14
C GLY A 150 24.19 -0.21 19.64
N TYR A 151 23.78 -0.95 18.59
CA TYR A 151 22.38 -0.98 18.20
C TYR A 151 21.52 -1.65 19.29
N VAL A 152 20.46 -0.96 19.68
CA VAL A 152 19.46 -1.49 20.63
C VAL A 152 18.16 -1.75 19.87
N SER A 153 17.78 -3.02 19.76
CA SER A 153 16.54 -3.42 19.12
C SER A 153 15.33 -2.89 19.91
N GLY A 154 14.55 -2.04 19.26
CA GLY A 154 13.33 -1.45 19.85
C GLY A 154 13.59 -0.54 21.04
N ALA A 155 13.05 0.65 21.08
CA ALA A 155 13.20 1.63 22.17
C ALA A 155 12.75 1.14 23.56
N SER A 156 12.27 -0.12 23.69
CA SER A 156 11.78 -0.74 24.93
C SER A 156 12.17 -2.22 25.09
N GLY A 157 13.19 -2.73 24.33
CA GLY A 157 13.64 -4.12 24.50
C GLY A 157 12.69 -5.19 23.92
N GLN A 158 11.56 -4.79 23.35
CA GLN A 158 10.67 -5.67 22.58
C GLN A 158 10.92 -5.46 21.10
N ALA A 159 11.05 -6.55 20.31
CA ALA A 159 11.18 -6.49 18.87
C ALA A 159 10.02 -5.69 18.26
N SER A 160 10.31 -4.45 17.89
CA SER A 160 9.32 -3.57 17.27
C SER A 160 8.94 -4.09 15.88
N ALA A 161 7.68 -3.89 15.50
CA ALA A 161 7.24 -4.15 14.13
C ALA A 161 8.06 -3.41 13.07
N TYR A 162 8.79 -2.39 13.45
CA TYR A 162 9.61 -1.51 12.60
C TYR A 162 11.11 -1.68 12.80
N ASP A 163 11.52 -2.73 13.49
CA ASP A 163 12.91 -2.98 13.89
C ASP A 163 13.89 -2.97 12.68
N GLN A 164 13.48 -3.55 11.54
CA GLN A 164 14.30 -3.51 10.34
C GLN A 164 14.47 -2.12 9.72
N ILE A 165 13.53 -1.21 9.93
CA ILE A 165 13.69 0.19 9.49
C ILE A 165 14.74 0.89 10.36
N TYR A 166 14.66 0.72 11.68
CA TYR A 166 15.65 1.28 12.61
C TYR A 166 17.03 0.67 12.40
N LEU A 167 17.08 -0.65 12.14
CA LEU A 167 18.32 -1.34 11.81
C LEU A 167 18.92 -0.81 10.51
N ALA A 168 18.12 -0.63 9.46
CA ALA A 168 18.58 -0.08 8.19
C ALA A 168 19.10 1.36 8.33
N LYS A 169 18.44 2.18 9.17
CA LYS A 169 18.92 3.51 9.51
C LYS A 169 20.25 3.45 10.28
N PHE A 170 20.36 2.59 11.28
CA PHE A 170 21.60 2.41 12.04
C PHE A 170 22.76 1.98 11.11
N ILE A 171 22.49 1.09 10.16
CA ILE A 171 23.45 0.68 9.13
C ILE A 171 23.90 1.88 8.29
N HIS A 172 22.96 2.71 7.84
CA HIS A 172 23.27 3.94 7.10
C HIS A 172 24.18 4.88 7.91
N ASP A 173 23.82 5.14 9.16
CA ASP A 173 24.58 6.03 10.04
C ASP A 173 25.98 5.49 10.37
N ASN A 174 26.20 4.17 10.26
CA ASN A 174 27.47 3.48 10.54
C ASN A 174 27.99 2.71 9.32
N TRP A 175 27.69 3.17 8.09
CA TRP A 175 27.93 2.43 6.86
C TRP A 175 29.36 1.88 6.73
N SER A 176 30.37 2.65 7.11
CA SER A 176 31.78 2.23 7.06
C SER A 176 32.07 0.93 7.81
N SER A 177 31.27 0.59 8.81
CA SER A 177 31.41 -0.64 9.61
C SER A 177 30.77 -1.86 8.92
N PHE A 178 29.88 -1.65 7.96
CA PHE A 178 29.11 -2.69 7.27
C PHE A 178 29.54 -2.90 5.82
N GLU A 179 30.13 -1.88 5.20
CA GLU A 179 30.53 -1.88 3.79
C GLU A 179 31.41 -3.08 3.44
N GLY A 180 31.02 -3.80 2.39
CA GLY A 180 31.76 -4.97 1.88
C GLY A 180 31.72 -6.23 2.75
N LYS A 181 31.02 -6.23 3.91
CA LYS A 181 30.96 -7.40 4.81
C LYS A 181 29.82 -8.36 4.49
N PHE A 182 28.76 -7.87 3.84
CA PHE A 182 27.57 -8.67 3.55
C PHE A 182 27.13 -8.46 2.10
N ASP A 183 27.08 -9.54 1.33
CA ASP A 183 26.62 -9.51 -0.05
C ASP A 183 25.15 -9.07 -0.14
N GLY A 184 24.88 -8.10 -1.00
CA GLY A 184 23.53 -7.59 -1.22
C GLY A 184 23.06 -6.57 -0.17
N LEU A 185 23.88 -6.22 0.81
CA LEU A 185 23.59 -5.11 1.72
C LEU A 185 23.81 -3.78 1.00
N ILE A 186 22.85 -2.88 1.10
CA ILE A 186 22.86 -1.59 0.41
C ILE A 186 22.72 -0.48 1.46
N ASP A 187 23.46 0.60 1.25
CA ASP A 187 23.30 1.83 2.03
C ASP A 187 21.96 2.51 1.69
N LEU A 188 21.01 2.42 2.62
CA LEU A 188 19.64 2.90 2.41
C LEU A 188 19.41 4.24 3.09
N ASN A 189 19.48 5.30 2.29
CA ASN A 189 19.25 6.65 2.78
C ASN A 189 17.76 7.00 2.77
N TYR A 190 17.19 7.21 3.96
CA TYR A 190 15.79 7.60 4.15
C TYR A 190 15.54 9.11 4.06
N ASN A 191 16.56 9.93 3.82
CA ASN A 191 16.39 11.37 3.69
C ASN A 191 15.72 11.74 2.35
N PHE A 192 14.57 12.40 2.45
CA PHE A 192 13.83 12.92 1.31
C PHE A 192 13.32 14.34 1.61
N LEU A 193 13.72 15.33 0.82
CA LEU A 193 13.38 16.75 1.04
C LEU A 193 13.70 17.23 2.47
N SER A 194 14.83 16.83 3.02
CA SER A 194 15.25 17.07 4.41
C SER A 194 14.36 16.41 5.48
N MET A 195 13.48 15.51 5.10
CA MET A 195 12.64 14.72 5.99
C MET A 195 13.21 13.31 6.12
N ASP A 196 13.27 12.79 7.34
CA ASP A 196 13.66 11.41 7.61
C ASP A 196 12.43 10.49 7.50
N LEU A 197 12.30 9.77 6.40
CA LEU A 197 11.19 8.86 6.15
C LEU A 197 11.18 7.61 7.05
N SER A 198 12.24 7.37 7.82
CA SER A 198 12.28 6.31 8.83
C SER A 198 11.62 6.72 10.15
N ALA A 199 11.36 8.01 10.34
CA ALA A 199 10.81 8.54 11.57
C ALA A 199 9.33 8.20 11.72
N VAL A 200 8.93 7.80 12.93
CA VAL A 200 7.54 7.54 13.27
C VAL A 200 6.89 8.84 13.75
N PRO A 201 5.73 9.24 13.19
CA PRO A 201 5.06 10.48 13.57
C PRO A 201 4.82 10.62 15.08
N LYS A 202 4.57 9.50 15.78
CA LYS A 202 4.39 9.48 17.23
C LYS A 202 5.58 10.06 17.99
N ASP A 203 6.79 9.72 17.56
CA ASP A 203 8.03 10.15 18.23
C ASP A 203 8.37 11.61 17.92
N LEU A 204 7.79 12.14 16.84
CA LEU A 204 7.96 13.53 16.41
C LEU A 204 7.00 14.51 17.09
N PHE A 205 5.91 14.02 17.73
CA PHE A 205 4.95 14.89 18.41
C PHE A 205 5.59 15.74 19.52
N SER A 206 6.56 15.17 20.26
CA SER A 206 7.29 15.89 21.31
C SER A 206 8.19 17.01 20.76
N GLN A 207 8.56 16.94 19.49
CA GLN A 207 9.41 17.92 18.82
C GLN A 207 8.62 18.96 18.02
N PHE A 208 7.30 18.84 17.96
CA PHE A 208 6.44 19.80 17.26
C PHE A 208 6.09 21.00 18.17
N PRO A 209 6.11 22.25 17.65
CA PRO A 209 6.51 22.71 16.31
C PRO A 209 8.01 23.08 16.18
N SER A 210 8.81 22.94 17.24
CA SER A 210 10.20 23.41 17.31
C SER A 210 11.18 22.68 16.41
N GLY A 211 10.83 21.45 15.95
CA GLY A 211 11.69 20.61 15.11
C GLY A 211 11.85 21.07 13.65
N GLY A 212 11.27 22.22 13.29
CA GLY A 212 11.41 22.82 11.95
C GLY A 212 10.75 22.02 10.83
N TRP A 213 11.17 22.33 9.59
CA TRP A 213 10.59 21.71 8.37
C TRP A 213 10.60 20.17 8.36
N PRO A 214 11.64 19.45 8.80
CA PRO A 214 11.64 17.98 8.79
C PRO A 214 10.47 17.38 9.56
N VAL A 215 10.16 17.91 10.74
CA VAL A 215 9.06 17.44 11.60
C VAL A 215 7.70 17.88 11.04
N ILE A 216 7.59 19.15 10.67
CA ILE A 216 6.36 19.73 10.11
C ILE A 216 5.98 19.01 8.79
N GLY A 217 6.94 18.76 7.91
CA GLY A 217 6.72 18.09 6.64
C GLY A 217 6.12 16.68 6.80
N ILE A 218 6.68 15.87 7.70
CA ILE A 218 6.16 14.52 7.99
C ILE A 218 4.73 14.60 8.57
N MET A 219 4.47 15.53 9.48
CA MET A 219 3.15 15.72 10.08
C MET A 219 2.10 16.21 9.05
N LEU A 220 2.52 16.98 8.05
CA LEU A 220 1.63 17.47 6.99
C LEU A 220 1.29 16.39 5.95
N MET A 221 2.11 15.36 5.76
CA MET A 221 1.85 14.31 4.74
C MET A 221 0.48 13.64 4.87
N PRO A 222 0.02 13.17 6.06
CA PRO A 222 -1.31 12.61 6.21
C PRO A 222 -2.42 13.62 5.91
N LEU A 223 -2.24 14.88 6.28
CA LEU A 223 -3.23 15.95 6.04
C LEU A 223 -3.35 16.26 4.54
N ILE A 224 -2.22 16.37 3.84
CA ILE A 224 -2.20 16.56 2.38
C ILE A 224 -2.85 15.36 1.69
N SER A 225 -2.56 14.14 2.11
CA SER A 225 -3.16 12.92 1.57
C SER A 225 -4.68 12.90 1.77
N ALA A 226 -5.16 13.28 2.95
CA ALA A 226 -6.59 13.38 3.25
C ALA A 226 -7.27 14.46 2.41
N ALA A 227 -6.65 15.63 2.25
CA ALA A 227 -7.16 16.72 1.44
C ALA A 227 -7.25 16.33 -0.04
N LEU A 228 -6.21 15.69 -0.59
CA LEU A 228 -6.21 15.18 -1.97
C LEU A 228 -7.28 14.11 -2.17
N GLN A 229 -7.45 13.19 -1.22
CA GLN A 229 -8.50 12.16 -1.29
C GLN A 229 -9.90 12.79 -1.26
N PHE A 230 -10.11 13.80 -0.43
CA PHE A 230 -11.37 14.54 -0.38
C PHE A 230 -11.66 15.25 -1.72
N LEU A 231 -10.67 15.93 -2.30
CA LEU A 231 -10.80 16.56 -3.62
C LEU A 231 -11.14 15.55 -4.71
N MET A 232 -10.43 14.41 -4.75
CA MET A 232 -10.69 13.33 -5.72
C MET A 232 -12.11 12.78 -5.57
N THR A 233 -12.59 12.62 -4.35
CA THR A 233 -13.96 12.16 -4.08
C THR A 233 -14.99 13.19 -4.54
N ARG A 234 -14.78 14.48 -4.26
CA ARG A 234 -15.65 15.57 -4.72
C ARG A 234 -15.73 15.64 -6.25
N ILE A 235 -14.59 15.56 -6.93
CA ILE A 235 -14.53 15.55 -8.40
C ILE A 235 -15.29 14.34 -8.95
N SER A 236 -15.08 13.16 -8.37
CA SER A 236 -15.73 11.92 -8.80
C SER A 236 -17.25 11.99 -8.62
N MET A 237 -17.74 12.52 -7.49
CA MET A 237 -19.18 12.71 -7.26
C MET A 237 -19.81 13.69 -8.25
N LYS A 238 -19.13 14.83 -8.55
CA LYS A 238 -19.62 15.81 -9.51
C LYS A 238 -19.69 15.25 -10.93
N THR A 239 -18.70 14.46 -11.32
CA THR A 239 -18.66 13.82 -12.64
C THR A 239 -19.75 12.75 -12.78
N ASN A 240 -20.02 11.97 -11.73
CA ASN A 240 -21.08 10.96 -11.71
C ASN A 240 -22.49 11.57 -11.60
N GLY A 241 -22.64 12.70 -10.90
CA GLY A 241 -23.92 13.41 -10.78
C GLY A 241 -24.39 14.07 -12.07
N ASN A 242 -23.49 14.60 -12.88
CA ASN A 242 -23.82 15.20 -14.17
C ASN A 242 -24.30 14.19 -15.22
N SER A 243 -23.96 12.91 -15.10
CA SER A 243 -24.45 11.87 -16.01
C SER A 243 -25.91 11.49 -15.76
N ASN A 244 -26.51 11.89 -14.63
CA ASN A 244 -27.92 11.65 -14.31
C ASN A 244 -28.86 12.80 -14.75
N MET A 245 -28.32 13.95 -15.23
CA MET A 245 -29.15 15.09 -15.64
C MET A 245 -29.29 15.22 -17.18
N ASN A 246 -28.61 14.38 -17.98
CA ASN A 246 -28.63 14.44 -19.43
C ASN A 246 -29.13 13.11 -20.07
N GLY A 247 -30.02 12.37 -19.40
CA GLY A 247 -30.65 11.17 -19.92
C GLY A 247 -32.16 11.22 -19.81
#